data_c4462e4f4f3e4fafcc585bc3dd562a4a
#
_entry.id   c4462e4f4f3e4fafcc585bc3dd562a4a
#
_cell.length_a   1.000
_cell.length_b   1.000
_cell.length_c   1.000
_cell.angle_alpha   90.00
_cell.angle_beta   90.00
_cell.angle_gamma   90.00
#
_symmetry.space_group_name_H-M   'P 1'
#
loop_
_entity.id
_entity.type
_entity.pdbx_description
1 polymer ?
#
loop_
_entity_poly.entity_id
_entity_poly.type
_entity_poly.pdbx_seq_one_letter_code
_entity_poly.pdbx_strand_id
1 'polypeptide(L)'
;MSEPRKHTEVAVGVLIRLSDDALLLSTRPEGKAYAGFWEFPGGKIEAGETVEQALRRELQEELGITIDGAEVWKVTEHDYPHALVRLHWCKVTAWSGEFEMREGQRMAWQQLPLDVTPVLPGAFPVLQWLSEERGLPFVAPPVVAPADAPAS
;
A
#
# COMPACT_ATOMS: atom_id res chain seq x y z
N MET A 1 9.79 -14.15 -29.57
CA MET A 1 10.36 -13.69 -28.28
C MET A 1 9.42 -12.68 -27.65
N SER A 2 8.98 -12.97 -26.46
CA SER A 2 8.16 -11.99 -25.75
C SER A 2 9.06 -10.91 -25.15
N GLU A 3 8.62 -9.67 -25.26
CA GLU A 3 9.32 -8.58 -24.62
C GLU A 3 9.17 -8.69 -23.08
N PRO A 4 10.18 -8.28 -22.31
CA PRO A 4 10.03 -8.26 -20.87
C PRO A 4 8.91 -7.30 -20.46
N ARG A 5 8.16 -7.70 -19.43
CA ARG A 5 7.08 -6.86 -18.91
C ARG A 5 7.68 -5.58 -18.32
N LYS A 6 7.05 -4.47 -18.65
CA LYS A 6 7.42 -3.19 -18.03
C LYS A 6 6.90 -3.13 -16.61
N HIS A 7 7.68 -2.50 -15.73
CA HIS A 7 7.23 -2.23 -14.38
C HIS A 7 6.16 -1.15 -14.39
N THR A 8 5.12 -1.37 -13.61
CA THR A 8 4.22 -0.31 -13.22
C THR A 8 4.79 0.32 -11.96
N GLU A 9 5.10 1.61 -12.02
CA GLU A 9 5.65 2.34 -10.88
C GLU A 9 4.53 2.78 -9.96
N VAL A 10 4.64 2.47 -8.69
CA VAL A 10 3.59 2.72 -7.69
C VAL A 10 4.18 3.41 -6.47
N ALA A 11 3.55 4.49 -6.03
CA ALA A 11 3.89 5.16 -4.78
C ALA A 11 2.97 4.64 -3.68
N VAL A 12 3.54 4.22 -2.57
CA VAL A 12 2.78 3.62 -1.46
C VAL A 12 3.10 4.34 -0.16
N GLY A 13 2.07 4.69 0.60
CA GLY A 13 2.20 5.38 1.87
C GLY A 13 2.10 4.44 3.05
N VAL A 14 3.16 4.38 3.84
CA VAL A 14 3.11 3.78 5.17
C VAL A 14 2.81 4.90 6.15
N LEU A 15 1.52 5.15 6.38
CA LEU A 15 1.09 6.19 7.30
C LEU A 15 1.17 5.66 8.72
N ILE A 16 1.95 6.35 9.54
CA ILE A 16 2.21 5.95 10.92
C ILE A 16 1.60 7.00 11.84
N ARG A 17 0.64 6.58 12.64
CA ARG A 17 0.04 7.45 13.64
C ARG A 17 0.95 7.50 14.87
N LEU A 18 1.60 8.65 15.09
CA LEU A 18 2.65 8.76 16.09
C LEU A 18 2.19 8.54 17.54
N SER A 19 0.90 8.73 17.81
CA SER A 19 0.38 8.52 19.17
C SER A 19 0.50 7.07 19.67
N ASP A 20 0.43 6.09 18.74
CA ASP A 20 0.47 4.68 19.09
C ASP A 20 1.21 3.81 18.07
N ASP A 21 1.86 4.43 17.07
CA ASP A 21 2.58 3.79 15.99
C ASP A 21 1.72 2.87 15.10
N ALA A 22 0.40 3.07 15.11
CA ALA A 22 -0.50 2.31 14.26
C ALA A 22 -0.27 2.62 12.78
N LEU A 23 -0.49 1.61 11.96
CA LEU A 23 -0.34 1.68 10.50
C LEU A 23 -1.71 1.72 9.84
N LEU A 24 -1.87 2.59 8.84
CA LEU A 24 -3.12 2.67 8.10
C LEU A 24 -3.15 1.66 6.97
N LEU A 25 -4.16 0.82 6.97
CA LEU A 25 -4.45 -0.06 5.84
C LEU A 25 -5.87 0.21 5.33
N SER A 26 -6.08 -0.05 4.04
CA SER A 26 -7.39 0.06 3.41
C SER A 26 -7.62 -1.11 2.46
N THR A 27 -8.88 -1.38 2.16
CA THR A 27 -9.22 -2.46 1.24
C THR A 27 -9.18 -1.97 -0.20
N ARG A 28 -8.75 -2.86 -1.10
CA ARG A 28 -8.81 -2.56 -2.53
C ARG A 28 -10.27 -2.50 -2.97
N PRO A 29 -10.66 -1.45 -3.73
CA PRO A 29 -12.05 -1.30 -4.13
C PRO A 29 -12.49 -2.38 -5.12
N GLU A 30 -13.81 -2.55 -5.23
CA GLU A 30 -14.39 -3.45 -6.22
C GLU A 30 -14.01 -3.03 -7.63
N GLY A 31 -13.90 -4.00 -8.53
CA GLY A 31 -13.52 -3.75 -9.91
C GLY A 31 -12.02 -3.78 -10.15
N LYS A 32 -11.22 -3.81 -9.11
CA LYS A 32 -9.76 -3.96 -9.22
C LYS A 32 -9.34 -5.39 -8.92
N ALA A 33 -8.17 -5.78 -9.46
CA ALA A 33 -7.57 -7.05 -9.09
C ALA A 33 -7.36 -7.10 -7.57
N TYR A 34 -7.57 -8.26 -6.97
CA TYR A 34 -7.46 -8.44 -5.52
C TYR A 34 -8.45 -7.58 -4.71
N ALA A 35 -9.64 -7.31 -5.27
CA ALA A 35 -10.67 -6.55 -4.55
C ALA A 35 -10.91 -7.13 -3.16
N GLY A 36 -11.03 -6.27 -2.16
CA GLY A 36 -11.25 -6.65 -0.77
C GLY A 36 -9.99 -6.99 0.02
N PHE A 37 -8.84 -7.15 -0.65
CA PHE A 37 -7.57 -7.35 0.06
C PHE A 37 -7.13 -6.05 0.73
N TRP A 38 -6.52 -6.20 1.90
CA TRP A 38 -5.98 -5.07 2.65
C TRP A 38 -4.59 -4.71 2.14
N GLU A 39 -4.35 -3.41 2.00
CA GLU A 39 -3.11 -2.87 1.46
C GLU A 39 -2.78 -1.54 2.12
N PHE A 40 -1.53 -1.14 2.01
CA PHE A 40 -1.16 0.24 2.30
C PHE A 40 -1.67 1.13 1.16
N PRO A 41 -2.18 2.33 1.47
CA PRO A 41 -2.75 3.20 0.44
C PRO A 41 -1.68 3.77 -0.49
N GLY A 42 -2.07 4.03 -1.73
CA GLY A 42 -1.19 4.60 -2.74
C GLY A 42 -1.73 4.34 -4.14
N GLY A 43 -0.91 4.58 -5.13
CA GLY A 43 -1.32 4.36 -6.51
C GLY A 43 -0.21 4.63 -7.51
N LYS A 44 -0.56 4.53 -8.79
CA LYS A 44 0.41 4.64 -9.88
C LYS A 44 1.04 6.02 -9.96
N ILE A 45 2.34 6.03 -10.22
CA ILE A 45 3.08 7.26 -10.52
C ILE A 45 2.85 7.58 -11.99
N GLU A 46 2.35 8.77 -12.26
CA GLU A 46 2.11 9.22 -13.63
C GLU A 46 3.38 9.86 -14.23
N ALA A 47 3.41 9.94 -15.55
CA ALA A 47 4.54 10.55 -16.26
C ALA A 47 4.79 11.96 -15.73
N GLY A 48 6.05 12.26 -15.43
CA GLY A 48 6.46 13.58 -14.93
C GLY A 48 6.26 13.81 -13.44
N GLU A 49 5.66 12.86 -12.72
CA GLU A 49 5.51 12.98 -11.27
C GLU A 49 6.71 12.39 -10.54
N THR A 50 7.09 13.03 -9.43
CA THR A 50 7.97 12.41 -8.44
C THR A 50 7.14 11.43 -7.60
N VAL A 51 7.81 10.56 -6.86
CA VAL A 51 7.14 9.63 -5.94
C VAL A 51 6.27 10.41 -4.94
N GLU A 52 6.81 11.47 -4.35
CA GLU A 52 6.06 12.29 -3.39
C GLU A 52 4.84 12.95 -4.01
N GLN A 53 4.99 13.49 -5.23
CA GLN A 53 3.85 14.12 -5.92
C GLN A 53 2.74 13.12 -6.20
N ALA A 54 3.11 11.91 -6.68
CA ALA A 54 2.14 10.86 -6.95
C ALA A 54 1.43 10.43 -5.68
N LEU A 55 2.17 10.21 -4.60
CA LEU A 55 1.59 9.80 -3.34
C LEU A 55 0.65 10.87 -2.78
N ARG A 56 1.05 12.14 -2.84
CA ARG A 56 0.22 13.26 -2.40
C ARG A 56 -1.11 13.29 -3.17
N ARG A 57 -1.03 13.15 -4.48
CA ARG A 57 -2.22 13.13 -5.34
C ARG A 57 -3.11 11.92 -5.03
N GLU A 58 -2.53 10.73 -4.96
CA GLU A 58 -3.29 9.50 -4.73
C GLU A 58 -4.00 9.50 -3.38
N LEU A 59 -3.33 9.95 -2.32
CA LEU A 59 -3.94 9.95 -0.99
C LEU A 59 -5.03 11.00 -0.88
N GLN A 60 -4.91 12.11 -1.62
CA GLN A 60 -5.99 13.08 -1.69
C GLN A 60 -7.20 12.53 -2.44
N GLU A 61 -6.97 11.85 -3.57
CA GLU A 61 -8.04 11.25 -4.36
C GLU A 61 -8.75 10.12 -3.60
N GLU A 62 -8.00 9.26 -2.94
CA GLU A 62 -8.56 8.08 -2.28
C GLU A 62 -9.11 8.35 -0.89
N LEU A 63 -8.42 9.18 -0.11
CA LEU A 63 -8.66 9.32 1.32
C LEU A 63 -9.04 10.74 1.75
N GLY A 64 -8.93 11.72 0.86
CA GLY A 64 -9.26 13.11 1.18
C GLY A 64 -8.27 13.81 2.08
N ILE A 65 -7.09 13.28 2.28
CA ILE A 65 -6.07 13.89 3.13
C ILE A 65 -4.95 14.52 2.32
N THR A 66 -4.27 15.50 2.93
CA THR A 66 -3.07 16.12 2.37
C THR A 66 -1.88 15.75 3.24
N ILE A 67 -0.95 15.00 2.68
CA ILE A 67 0.25 14.59 3.42
C ILE A 67 1.24 15.74 3.50
N ASP A 68 1.96 15.81 4.63
CA ASP A 68 2.95 16.83 4.89
C ASP A 68 4.34 16.22 4.69
N GLY A 69 4.65 15.91 3.44
CA GLY A 69 5.90 15.26 3.07
C GLY A 69 5.82 13.75 3.04
N ALA A 70 6.72 13.16 2.30
CA ALA A 70 6.86 11.71 2.20
C ALA A 70 8.32 11.38 1.94
N GLU A 71 8.89 10.52 2.77
CA GLU A 71 10.26 10.09 2.62
C GLU A 71 10.28 8.68 2.04
N VAL A 72 10.93 8.51 0.89
CA VAL A 72 11.10 7.18 0.31
C VAL A 72 12.02 6.36 1.22
N TRP A 73 11.49 5.25 1.68
CA TRP A 73 12.17 4.39 2.65
C TRP A 73 12.70 3.11 2.02
N LYS A 74 11.90 2.46 1.18
CA LYS A 74 12.25 1.21 0.53
C LYS A 74 11.68 1.18 -0.88
N VAL A 75 12.31 0.40 -1.76
CA VAL A 75 11.78 0.09 -3.08
C VAL A 75 11.78 -1.42 -3.24
N THR A 76 10.64 -1.99 -3.61
CA THR A 76 10.51 -3.43 -3.83
C THR A 76 9.86 -3.69 -5.18
N GLU A 77 9.99 -4.91 -5.67
CA GLU A 77 9.30 -5.35 -6.87
C GLU A 77 8.43 -6.56 -6.52
N HIS A 78 7.27 -6.64 -7.13
CA HIS A 78 6.40 -7.78 -6.98
C HIS A 78 5.76 -8.13 -8.32
N ASP A 79 5.78 -9.42 -8.64
CA ASP A 79 5.17 -9.92 -9.87
C ASP A 79 3.80 -10.48 -9.58
N TYR A 80 2.78 -9.65 -9.79
CA TYR A 80 1.39 -10.11 -9.74
C TYR A 80 0.99 -10.68 -11.11
N PRO A 81 0.00 -11.58 -11.16
CA PRO A 81 -0.50 -12.06 -12.45
C PRO A 81 -0.92 -10.94 -13.39
N HIS A 82 -1.49 -9.87 -12.85
CA HIS A 82 -2.01 -8.73 -13.64
C HIS A 82 -0.99 -7.64 -13.90
N ALA A 83 0.11 -7.55 -13.14
CA ALA A 83 1.07 -6.46 -13.27
C ALA A 83 2.39 -6.76 -12.58
N LEU A 84 3.48 -6.41 -13.22
CA LEU A 84 4.79 -6.37 -12.59
C LEU A 84 4.97 -4.98 -12.00
N VAL A 85 4.98 -4.87 -10.67
CA VAL A 85 4.97 -3.58 -9.99
C VAL A 85 6.30 -3.29 -9.31
N ARG A 86 6.71 -2.03 -9.36
CA ARG A 86 7.79 -1.51 -8.54
C ARG A 86 7.17 -0.57 -7.52
N LEU A 87 7.30 -0.92 -6.25
CA LEU A 87 6.64 -0.24 -5.15
C LEU A 87 7.64 0.67 -4.43
N HIS A 88 7.36 1.96 -4.45
CA HIS A 88 8.15 2.97 -3.75
C HIS A 88 7.45 3.26 -2.42
N TRP A 89 7.99 2.71 -1.35
CA TRP A 89 7.41 2.77 -0.01
C TRP A 89 7.88 4.04 0.70
N CYS A 90 6.92 4.87 1.08
CA CYS A 90 7.20 6.13 1.76
C CYS A 90 6.63 6.10 3.17
N LYS A 91 7.43 6.47 4.16
CA LYS A 91 6.91 6.69 5.51
C LYS A 91 6.29 8.08 5.58
N VAL A 92 5.09 8.17 6.12
CA VAL A 92 4.34 9.42 6.28
C VAL A 92 3.86 9.49 7.72
N THR A 93 4.27 10.54 8.44
CA THR A 93 3.92 10.68 9.86
C THR A 93 3.09 11.92 10.15
N ALA A 94 2.86 12.77 9.15
CA ALA A 94 2.08 14.00 9.32
C ALA A 94 1.19 14.23 8.10
N TRP A 95 -0.04 14.58 8.36
CA TRP A 95 -1.04 14.89 7.34
C TRP A 95 -2.12 15.79 7.94
N SER A 96 -2.92 16.41 7.07
CA SER A 96 -4.07 17.22 7.46
C SER A 96 -5.32 16.72 6.74
N GLY A 97 -6.47 17.09 7.26
CA GLY A 97 -7.75 16.70 6.71
C GLY A 97 -8.34 15.48 7.43
N GLU A 98 -9.60 15.20 7.15
CA GLU A 98 -10.30 14.05 7.69
C GLU A 98 -10.35 12.94 6.67
N PHE A 99 -10.20 11.70 7.11
CA PHE A 99 -10.24 10.55 6.21
C PHE A 99 -11.65 10.37 5.64
N GLU A 100 -11.72 10.32 4.31
CA GLU A 100 -12.95 10.02 3.58
C GLU A 100 -12.68 8.83 2.67
N MET A 101 -13.49 7.80 2.76
CA MET A 101 -13.33 6.62 1.91
C MET A 101 -13.97 6.89 0.56
N ARG A 102 -13.28 7.65 -0.28
CA ARG A 102 -13.81 8.17 -1.54
C ARG A 102 -14.07 7.12 -2.61
N GLU A 103 -13.51 5.92 -2.44
CA GLU A 103 -13.71 4.81 -3.37
C GLU A 103 -14.56 3.69 -2.77
N GLY A 104 -15.24 3.96 -1.65
CA GLY A 104 -16.05 2.97 -0.97
C GLY A 104 -15.27 1.88 -0.26
N GLN A 105 -13.96 2.05 -0.14
CA GLN A 105 -13.11 1.10 0.57
C GLN A 105 -13.29 1.24 2.08
N ARG A 106 -12.82 0.22 2.81
CA ARG A 106 -12.75 0.25 4.27
C ARG A 106 -11.34 0.63 4.69
N MET A 107 -11.19 1.23 5.86
CA MET A 107 -9.88 1.50 6.45
C MET A 107 -9.80 0.95 7.87
N ALA A 108 -8.58 0.68 8.30
CA ALA A 108 -8.31 0.25 9.67
C ALA A 108 -6.92 0.70 10.10
N TRP A 109 -6.82 1.18 11.33
CA TRP A 109 -5.53 1.39 11.99
C TRP A 109 -5.10 0.08 12.62
N GLN A 110 -3.89 -0.35 12.31
CA GLN A 110 -3.40 -1.68 12.67
C GLN A 110 -2.10 -1.63 13.43
N GLN A 111 -1.97 -2.49 14.41
CA GLN A 111 -0.69 -2.78 15.05
C GLN A 111 -0.06 -4.01 14.37
N LEU A 112 1.19 -4.28 14.70
CA LEU A 112 1.86 -5.50 14.22
C LEU A 112 1.83 -6.58 15.31
N PRO A 113 1.52 -7.83 14.97
CA PRO A 113 1.12 -8.31 13.64
C PRO A 113 -0.28 -7.83 13.25
N LEU A 114 -0.53 -7.76 11.93
CA LEU A 114 -1.81 -7.30 11.42
C LEU A 114 -2.95 -8.22 11.83
N ASP A 115 -4.10 -7.63 12.12
CA ASP A 115 -5.32 -8.33 12.54
C ASP A 115 -6.38 -8.36 11.43
N VAL A 116 -6.05 -7.88 10.24
CA VAL A 116 -6.94 -7.91 9.09
C VAL A 116 -6.43 -8.92 8.07
N THR A 117 -7.38 -9.48 7.32
CA THR A 117 -7.08 -10.50 6.29
C THR A 117 -8.12 -10.42 5.18
N PRO A 118 -7.79 -10.77 3.93
CA PRO A 118 -6.47 -11.09 3.42
C PRO A 118 -5.61 -9.84 3.16
N VAL A 119 -4.31 -9.99 3.19
CA VAL A 119 -3.37 -8.91 2.96
C VAL A 119 -2.69 -9.09 1.61
N LEU A 120 -2.59 -8.01 0.85
CA LEU A 120 -1.97 -8.04 -0.46
C LEU A 120 -0.49 -8.44 -0.32
N PRO A 121 -0.03 -9.49 -1.02
CA PRO A 121 1.29 -10.09 -0.74
C PRO A 121 2.49 -9.18 -1.02
N GLY A 122 2.35 -8.19 -1.89
CA GLY A 122 3.43 -7.22 -2.12
C GLY A 122 3.85 -6.47 -0.86
N ALA A 123 3.01 -6.42 0.17
CA ALA A 123 3.31 -5.76 1.43
C ALA A 123 4.14 -6.62 2.40
N PHE A 124 4.28 -7.92 2.15
CA PHE A 124 4.92 -8.83 3.11
C PHE A 124 6.36 -8.43 3.47
N PRO A 125 7.23 -8.06 2.52
CA PRO A 125 8.58 -7.62 2.89
C PRO A 125 8.58 -6.40 3.79
N VAL A 126 7.68 -5.44 3.54
CA VAL A 126 7.57 -4.22 4.34
C VAL A 126 7.12 -4.53 5.75
N LEU A 127 6.17 -5.44 5.90
CA LEU A 127 5.71 -5.88 7.23
C LEU A 127 6.85 -6.52 8.03
N GLN A 128 7.71 -7.29 7.36
CA GLN A 128 8.89 -7.87 8.00
C GLN A 128 9.85 -6.78 8.46
N TRP A 129 10.19 -5.82 7.60
CA TRP A 129 11.09 -4.73 7.96
C TRP A 129 10.53 -3.85 9.08
N LEU A 130 9.23 -3.55 9.06
CA LEU A 130 8.61 -2.79 10.14
C LEU A 130 8.65 -3.54 11.47
N SER A 131 8.43 -4.86 11.45
CA SER A 131 8.54 -5.69 12.63
C SER A 131 9.96 -5.67 13.19
N GLU A 132 10.95 -5.81 12.32
CA GLU A 132 12.37 -5.77 12.71
C GLU A 132 12.74 -4.43 13.34
N GLU A 133 12.33 -3.33 12.72
CA GLU A 133 12.58 -1.98 13.27
C GLU A 133 12.00 -1.80 14.66
N ARG A 134 10.87 -2.45 14.93
CA ARG A 134 10.15 -2.32 16.21
C ARG A 134 10.54 -3.38 17.25
N GLY A 135 11.49 -4.27 16.89
CA GLY A 135 11.90 -5.34 17.78
C GLY A 135 10.81 -6.37 18.03
N LEU A 136 9.90 -6.55 17.08
CA LEU A 136 8.79 -7.48 17.17
C LEU A 136 9.06 -8.72 16.32
N PRO A 137 8.56 -9.91 16.73
CA PRO A 137 8.63 -11.07 15.86
C PRO A 137 7.78 -10.84 14.61
N PHE A 138 8.30 -11.26 13.46
CA PHE A 138 7.53 -11.18 12.22
C PHE A 138 6.59 -12.37 12.12
N VAL A 139 5.29 -12.06 11.93
CA VAL A 139 4.27 -13.06 11.66
C VAL A 139 3.73 -12.79 10.27
N ALA A 140 4.04 -13.68 9.33
CA ALA A 140 3.59 -13.53 7.95
C ALA A 140 2.06 -13.69 7.88
N PRO A 141 1.35 -12.76 7.20
CA PRO A 141 -0.07 -12.97 6.95
C PRO A 141 -0.30 -14.23 6.10
N PRO A 142 -1.47 -14.87 6.22
CA PRO A 142 -1.78 -16.00 5.36
C PRO A 142 -1.75 -15.61 3.89
N VAL A 143 -1.24 -16.51 3.05
CA VAL A 143 -1.32 -16.33 1.60
C VAL A 143 -2.70 -16.79 1.14
N VAL A 144 -3.48 -15.89 0.57
CA VAL A 144 -4.85 -16.15 0.13
C VAL A 144 -4.93 -15.85 -1.36
N ALA A 145 -5.53 -16.74 -2.13
CA ALA A 145 -5.78 -16.49 -3.54
C ALA A 145 -6.94 -15.50 -3.68
N PRO A 146 -6.90 -14.59 -4.68
CA PRO A 146 -8.04 -13.70 -4.92
C PRO A 146 -9.27 -14.53 -5.35
N ALA A 147 -10.46 -14.11 -4.88
CA ALA A 147 -11.71 -14.81 -5.14
C ALA A 147 -12.02 -14.91 -6.64
N ASP A 148 -11.73 -13.82 -7.37
CA ASP A 148 -11.91 -13.75 -8.81
C ASP A 148 -10.56 -13.49 -9.45
N ALA A 149 -9.73 -14.53 -9.54
CA ALA A 149 -8.49 -14.40 -10.27
C ALA A 149 -8.86 -13.98 -11.70
N PRO A 150 -8.41 -12.79 -12.15
CA PRO A 150 -8.75 -12.38 -13.50
C PRO A 150 -8.24 -13.44 -14.47
N ALA A 151 -9.12 -13.91 -15.34
CA ALA A 151 -8.69 -14.67 -16.47
C ALA A 151 -7.71 -13.78 -17.22
N SER A 152 -6.48 -14.15 -17.16
CA SER A 152 -5.38 -13.37 -17.74
C SER A 152 -5.65 -12.98 -19.19
#